data_d16c3de4cb4574c7d116b238d61967f6
#
_entry.id   d16c3de4cb4574c7d116b238d61967f6
#
_cell.length_a   1.000
_cell.length_b   1.000
_cell.length_c   1.000
_cell.angle_alpha   90.00
_cell.angle_beta   90.00
_cell.angle_gamma   90.00
#
_symmetry.space_group_name_H-M   'P 1'
#
loop_
_entity.id
_entity.type
_entity.pdbx_description
1 polymer ?
#
loop_
_entity_poly.entity_id
_entity_poly.type
_entity_poly.pdbx_seq_one_letter_code
_entity_poly.pdbx_strand_id
1 'polypeptide(L)'
;MVKSTPCITIDFMNMSQLTERTFTPSESLSSLSLFLSLARGQCRPGKFWHRRSFRQKFLLRSLIMPRLSVEWMNELSHWPNLNVLLTRQPRLPVRLHRPYLAANLSRKQLLEALRYHYALLRECMSAEEFSLYLNTPGLQLAKLEGKNGEQFTLELTMMISMDKEGDSTILFRNSEGIPLAEITFTLCEYQGKRTMFIGGLQGAKWEIPHQEIQNATKACPGLFPTR
;
A
#
# COMPACT_ATOMS: atom_id res chain seq x y z
N MET A 1 9.99 33.33 -23.82
CA MET A 1 8.93 33.26 -22.82
C MET A 1 8.76 31.81 -22.42
N VAL A 2 9.40 31.40 -21.33
CA VAL A 2 9.31 30.02 -20.82
C VAL A 2 8.02 29.97 -19.98
N LYS A 3 7.03 29.20 -20.44
CA LYS A 3 5.81 28.95 -19.68
C LYS A 3 6.18 28.02 -18.51
N SER A 4 6.04 28.52 -17.31
CA SER A 4 6.19 27.76 -16.08
C SER A 4 5.21 26.58 -16.05
N THR A 5 5.77 25.37 -15.99
CA THR A 5 5.01 24.16 -15.69
C THR A 5 4.38 24.28 -14.31
N PRO A 6 3.10 24.01 -14.11
CA PRO A 6 2.51 24.04 -12.79
C PRO A 6 3.15 22.91 -11.96
N CYS A 7 3.89 23.30 -10.96
CA CYS A 7 4.35 22.42 -9.90
C CYS A 7 3.11 22.00 -9.12
N ILE A 8 2.70 20.73 -9.21
CA ILE A 8 1.66 20.17 -8.36
C ILE A 8 2.28 20.01 -6.97
N THR A 9 2.15 21.06 -6.16
CA THR A 9 2.40 20.95 -4.73
C THR A 9 1.19 20.20 -4.16
N ILE A 10 1.38 18.93 -3.82
CA ILE A 10 0.42 18.19 -2.99
C ILE A 10 0.61 18.83 -1.60
N ASP A 11 -0.20 19.80 -1.28
CA ASP A 11 -0.33 20.32 0.08
C ASP A 11 -0.88 19.20 0.94
N PHE A 12 0.01 18.49 1.63
CA PHE A 12 -0.38 17.68 2.78
C PHE A 12 -0.86 18.68 3.87
N MET A 13 -2.15 18.96 3.79
CA MET A 13 -2.84 19.96 4.58
C MET A 13 -2.46 19.93 6.05
N ASN A 14 -2.26 21.12 6.54
CA ASN A 14 -2.28 21.64 7.89
C ASN A 14 -2.81 20.67 8.96
N MET A 15 -1.89 19.86 9.53
CA MET A 15 -2.18 18.78 10.48
C MET A 15 -2.39 19.26 11.93
N SER A 16 -2.72 20.52 12.16
CA SER A 16 -2.82 21.07 13.52
C SER A 16 -4.20 21.01 14.15
N GLN A 17 -5.20 20.39 13.53
CA GLN A 17 -6.57 20.27 14.07
C GLN A 17 -7.16 18.86 13.92
N LEU A 18 -6.49 17.83 14.40
CA LEU A 18 -7.10 16.51 14.55
C LEU A 18 -7.39 16.24 16.02
N THR A 19 -8.65 16.47 16.37
CA THR A 19 -9.29 16.04 17.61
C THR A 19 -9.07 14.53 17.81
N GLU A 20 -8.59 14.15 19.00
CA GLU A 20 -8.51 12.78 19.49
C GLU A 20 -9.84 12.03 19.27
N ARG A 21 -9.89 11.17 18.27
CA ARG A 21 -10.95 10.18 18.14
C ARG A 21 -10.45 8.86 18.66
N THR A 22 -10.92 8.52 19.83
CA THR A 22 -10.71 7.22 20.50
C THR A 22 -11.28 6.10 19.64
N PHE A 23 -10.39 5.30 19.06
CA PHE A 23 -10.74 3.98 18.52
C PHE A 23 -11.08 3.04 19.68
N THR A 24 -12.29 2.49 19.70
CA THR A 24 -12.63 1.38 20.60
C THR A 24 -11.83 0.15 20.20
N PRO A 25 -11.06 -0.47 21.11
CA PRO A 25 -10.30 -1.67 20.78
C PRO A 25 -11.26 -2.86 20.61
N SER A 26 -11.36 -3.39 19.38
CA SER A 26 -11.81 -4.77 19.21
C SER A 26 -10.78 -5.69 19.86
N GLU A 27 -11.22 -6.79 20.48
CA GLU A 27 -10.38 -7.75 21.20
C GLU A 27 -9.01 -7.96 20.52
N SER A 28 -7.95 -7.48 21.17
CA SER A 28 -6.60 -7.61 20.67
C SER A 28 -6.17 -9.08 20.78
N LEU A 29 -6.06 -9.75 19.64
CA LEU A 29 -5.44 -11.06 19.56
C LEU A 29 -4.00 -10.93 20.06
N SER A 30 -3.58 -11.79 21.00
CA SER A 30 -2.16 -11.80 21.36
C SER A 30 -1.31 -12.16 20.13
N SER A 31 -0.11 -11.60 20.04
CA SER A 31 0.83 -11.87 18.92
C SER A 31 1.09 -13.36 18.72
N LEU A 32 1.17 -14.11 19.84
CA LEU A 32 1.34 -15.57 19.82
C LEU A 32 0.09 -16.27 19.27
N SER A 33 -1.11 -15.84 19.66
CA SER A 33 -2.38 -16.38 19.15
C SER A 33 -2.50 -16.17 17.66
N LEU A 34 -2.19 -14.97 17.15
CA LEU A 34 -2.16 -14.66 15.73
C LEU A 34 -1.16 -15.57 14.99
N PHE A 35 0.08 -15.68 15.50
CA PHE A 35 1.11 -16.52 14.91
C PHE A 35 0.68 -17.98 14.83
N LEU A 36 0.17 -18.55 15.92
CA LEU A 36 -0.27 -19.94 15.97
C LEU A 36 -1.48 -20.19 15.06
N SER A 37 -2.43 -19.26 14.99
CA SER A 37 -3.61 -19.41 14.14
C SER A 37 -3.24 -19.43 12.65
N LEU A 38 -2.27 -18.59 12.23
CA LEU A 38 -1.70 -18.60 10.87
C LEU A 38 -0.94 -19.89 10.60
N ALA A 39 -0.08 -20.31 11.51
CA ALA A 39 0.77 -21.51 11.35
C ALA A 39 -0.07 -22.80 11.26
N ARG A 40 -1.07 -22.94 12.13
CA ARG A 40 -2.00 -24.09 12.14
C ARG A 40 -3.01 -24.04 10.99
N GLY A 41 -3.19 -22.86 10.35
CA GLY A 41 -4.14 -22.65 9.28
C GLY A 41 -5.58 -22.51 9.80
N GLN A 42 -5.77 -22.03 11.00
CA GLN A 42 -7.06 -21.58 11.54
C GLN A 42 -7.41 -20.21 10.91
N CYS A 43 -6.43 -19.28 10.88
CA CYS A 43 -6.51 -18.05 10.11
C CYS A 43 -5.90 -18.29 8.72
N ARG A 44 -6.67 -18.03 7.66
CA ARG A 44 -6.27 -18.22 6.26
C ARG A 44 -6.63 -16.99 5.42
N PRO A 45 -5.87 -15.91 5.52
CA PRO A 45 -6.19 -14.63 4.88
C PRO A 45 -6.39 -14.70 3.36
N GLY A 46 -5.83 -15.69 2.69
CA GLY A 46 -5.98 -15.87 1.25
C GLY A 46 -5.53 -17.24 0.78
N LYS A 47 -5.72 -17.52 -0.51
CA LYS A 47 -5.48 -18.83 -1.13
C LYS A 47 -4.12 -19.49 -0.84
N PHE A 48 -3.08 -18.69 -0.60
CA PHE A 48 -1.74 -19.20 -0.27
C PHE A 48 -1.70 -19.91 1.09
N TRP A 49 -2.45 -19.42 2.06
CA TRP A 49 -2.50 -19.95 3.42
C TRP A 49 -3.24 -21.29 3.53
N HIS A 50 -3.99 -21.70 2.52
CA HIS A 50 -4.57 -23.05 2.43
C HIS A 50 -3.52 -24.12 2.19
N ARG A 51 -2.38 -23.77 1.55
CA ARG A 51 -1.30 -24.70 1.26
C ARG A 51 -0.46 -24.97 2.50
N ARG A 52 -0.35 -26.26 2.90
CA ARG A 52 0.49 -26.68 4.04
C ARG A 52 1.95 -26.24 3.85
N SER A 53 2.49 -26.38 2.63
CA SER A 53 3.86 -26.01 2.29
C SER A 53 4.14 -24.50 2.49
N PHE A 54 3.15 -23.63 2.29
CA PHE A 54 3.29 -22.20 2.54
C PHE A 54 3.42 -21.92 4.05
N ARG A 55 2.59 -22.57 4.88
CA ARG A 55 2.64 -22.43 6.33
C ARG A 55 3.93 -23.02 6.93
N GLN A 56 4.42 -24.14 6.41
CA GLN A 56 5.73 -24.69 6.78
C GLN A 56 6.87 -23.72 6.47
N LYS A 57 6.86 -23.09 5.28
CA LYS A 57 7.83 -22.03 4.93
C LYS A 57 7.72 -20.81 5.84
N PHE A 58 6.51 -20.43 6.24
CA PHE A 58 6.30 -19.36 7.22
C PHE A 58 6.95 -19.71 8.56
N LEU A 59 6.69 -20.91 9.12
CA LEU A 59 7.28 -21.38 10.35
C LEU A 59 8.82 -21.41 10.28
N LEU A 60 9.38 -22.04 9.24
CA LEU A 60 10.82 -22.15 9.07
C LEU A 60 11.49 -20.78 9.01
N ARG A 61 10.94 -19.85 8.24
CA ARG A 61 11.49 -18.50 8.13
C ARG A 61 11.35 -17.71 9.43
N SER A 62 10.28 -17.93 10.18
CA SER A 62 10.10 -17.32 11.50
C SER A 62 11.14 -17.84 12.51
N LEU A 63 11.52 -19.11 12.42
CA LEU A 63 12.60 -19.68 13.25
C LEU A 63 13.98 -19.14 12.86
N ILE A 64 14.21 -18.87 11.57
CA ILE A 64 15.47 -18.25 11.10
C ILE A 64 15.57 -16.78 11.53
N MET A 65 14.45 -16.07 11.63
CA MET A 65 14.39 -14.65 11.98
C MET A 65 13.44 -14.41 13.18
N PRO A 66 13.71 -14.98 14.37
CA PRO A 66 12.72 -15.05 15.45
C PRO A 66 12.34 -13.66 15.99
N ARG A 67 13.34 -12.81 16.27
CA ARG A 67 13.09 -11.45 16.78
C ARG A 67 12.22 -10.63 15.83
N LEU A 68 12.59 -10.60 14.56
CA LEU A 68 11.86 -9.87 13.52
C LEU A 68 10.42 -10.38 13.38
N SER A 69 10.24 -11.70 13.41
CA SER A 69 8.92 -12.31 13.31
C SER A 69 8.04 -11.99 14.51
N VAL A 70 8.59 -12.03 15.73
CA VAL A 70 7.86 -11.64 16.95
C VAL A 70 7.47 -10.18 16.92
N GLU A 71 8.42 -9.29 16.61
CA GLU A 71 8.15 -7.85 16.52
C GLU A 71 7.07 -7.54 15.49
N TRP A 72 7.15 -8.16 14.31
CA TRP A 72 6.15 -7.96 13.26
C TRP A 72 4.78 -8.53 13.61
N MET A 73 4.72 -9.71 14.21
CA MET A 73 3.44 -10.29 14.69
C MET A 73 2.83 -9.44 15.80
N ASN A 74 3.65 -8.88 16.68
CA ASN A 74 3.19 -7.97 17.71
C ASN A 74 2.57 -6.69 17.11
N GLU A 75 3.21 -6.08 16.14
CA GLU A 75 2.64 -4.94 15.40
C GLU A 75 1.29 -5.30 14.77
N LEU A 76 1.24 -6.41 14.04
CA LEU A 76 0.01 -6.83 13.37
C LEU A 76 -1.13 -7.12 14.36
N SER A 77 -0.83 -7.71 15.52
CA SER A 77 -1.86 -8.07 16.50
C SER A 77 -2.59 -6.86 17.10
N HIS A 78 -1.98 -5.69 17.10
CA HIS A 78 -2.56 -4.45 17.60
C HIS A 78 -3.31 -3.64 16.54
N TRP A 79 -3.45 -4.18 15.32
CA TRP A 79 -4.10 -3.46 14.24
C TRP A 79 -5.62 -3.50 14.34
N PRO A 80 -6.28 -2.36 14.29
CA PRO A 80 -7.72 -2.33 14.15
C PRO A 80 -8.11 -2.95 12.81
N ASN A 81 -9.18 -3.74 12.79
CA ASN A 81 -9.65 -4.41 11.56
C ASN A 81 -8.61 -5.33 10.89
N LEU A 82 -7.74 -5.96 11.68
CA LEU A 82 -6.69 -6.86 11.18
C LEU A 82 -7.22 -7.88 10.15
N ASN A 83 -8.42 -8.43 10.35
CA ASN A 83 -9.02 -9.40 9.44
C ASN A 83 -9.25 -8.80 8.04
N VAL A 84 -9.71 -7.55 7.95
CA VAL A 84 -9.89 -6.85 6.67
C VAL A 84 -8.52 -6.60 6.02
N LEU A 85 -7.57 -6.10 6.80
CA LEU A 85 -6.21 -5.87 6.35
C LEU A 85 -5.57 -7.15 5.80
N LEU A 86 -5.65 -8.25 6.52
CA LEU A 86 -5.09 -9.54 6.10
C LEU A 86 -5.81 -10.12 4.87
N THR A 87 -7.11 -9.88 4.73
CA THR A 87 -7.86 -10.29 3.53
C THR A 87 -7.36 -9.55 2.30
N ARG A 88 -7.11 -8.25 2.43
CA ARG A 88 -6.58 -7.40 1.34
C ARG A 88 -5.09 -7.62 1.09
N GLN A 89 -4.31 -7.84 2.15
CA GLN A 89 -2.87 -8.11 2.09
C GLN A 89 -2.53 -9.50 2.68
N PRO A 90 -2.92 -10.59 2.03
CA PRO A 90 -2.78 -11.95 2.59
C PRO A 90 -1.32 -12.38 2.82
N ARG A 91 -0.37 -11.69 2.22
CA ARG A 91 1.07 -11.95 2.41
C ARG A 91 1.73 -11.00 3.43
N LEU A 92 0.97 -10.10 4.03
CA LEU A 92 1.49 -9.15 5.01
C LEU A 92 2.21 -9.85 6.19
N PRO A 93 1.71 -10.96 6.77
CA PRO A 93 2.42 -11.66 7.83
C PRO A 93 3.80 -12.19 7.44
N VAL A 94 4.01 -12.46 6.16
CA VAL A 94 5.29 -12.95 5.62
C VAL A 94 6.08 -11.88 4.87
N ARG A 95 5.70 -10.61 4.96
CA ARG A 95 6.31 -9.51 4.21
C ARG A 95 7.83 -9.46 4.42
N LEU A 96 8.26 -9.47 5.66
CA LEU A 96 9.68 -9.41 6.03
C LEU A 96 10.47 -10.70 5.75
N HIS A 97 9.79 -11.81 5.47
CA HIS A 97 10.43 -13.07 5.10
C HIS A 97 10.75 -13.19 3.60
N ARG A 98 10.44 -12.15 2.82
CA ARG A 98 10.58 -12.13 1.36
C ARG A 98 11.39 -10.89 0.95
N PRO A 99 11.92 -10.86 -0.29
CA PRO A 99 12.38 -9.59 -0.87
C PRO A 99 11.24 -8.55 -0.84
N TYR A 100 11.55 -7.37 -0.35
CA TYR A 100 10.59 -6.29 -0.17
C TYR A 100 11.30 -4.94 -0.29
N LEU A 101 10.67 -3.95 -0.92
CA LEU A 101 11.16 -2.62 -1.27
C LEU A 101 12.48 -2.65 -2.05
N ALA A 102 13.60 -2.75 -1.37
CA ALA A 102 14.92 -2.72 -1.99
C ALA A 102 15.89 -3.73 -1.36
N ALA A 103 16.80 -4.25 -2.19
CA ALA A 103 17.76 -5.27 -1.77
C ALA A 103 18.83 -4.75 -0.79
N ASN A 104 19.11 -3.45 -0.83
CA ASN A 104 20.11 -2.80 0.01
C ASN A 104 19.59 -2.38 1.40
N LEU A 105 18.30 -2.55 1.67
CA LEU A 105 17.72 -2.26 2.98
C LEU A 105 17.87 -3.47 3.91
N SER A 106 18.33 -3.21 5.13
CA SER A 106 18.36 -4.22 6.19
C SER A 106 16.93 -4.60 6.63
N ARG A 107 16.77 -5.80 7.18
CA ARG A 107 15.47 -6.28 7.69
C ARG A 107 14.89 -5.36 8.76
N LYS A 108 15.75 -4.72 9.58
CA LYS A 108 15.32 -3.75 10.58
C LYS A 108 14.73 -2.50 9.92
N GLN A 109 15.41 -1.96 8.91
CA GLN A 109 14.91 -0.81 8.14
C GLN A 109 13.59 -1.12 7.44
N LEU A 110 13.42 -2.34 6.91
CA LEU A 110 12.17 -2.78 6.31
C LEU A 110 11.02 -2.87 7.33
N LEU A 111 11.29 -3.35 8.54
CA LEU A 111 10.31 -3.36 9.63
C LEU A 111 9.93 -1.93 10.04
N GLU A 112 10.91 -1.06 10.20
CA GLU A 112 10.69 0.35 10.54
C GLU A 112 9.88 1.06 9.44
N ALA A 113 10.18 0.81 8.16
CA ALA A 113 9.41 1.34 7.05
C ALA A 113 7.94 0.88 7.07
N LEU A 114 7.68 -0.41 7.33
CA LEU A 114 6.32 -0.92 7.47
C LEU A 114 5.57 -0.28 8.64
N ARG A 115 6.22 -0.20 9.82
CA ARG A 115 5.65 0.46 11.01
C ARG A 115 5.28 1.91 10.71
N TYR A 116 6.22 2.65 10.14
CA TYR A 116 6.02 4.04 9.80
C TYR A 116 4.88 4.24 8.80
N HIS A 117 4.89 3.45 7.72
CA HIS A 117 3.86 3.52 6.68
C HIS A 117 2.45 3.41 7.28
N TYR A 118 2.24 2.36 8.01
CA TYR A 118 0.93 2.07 8.55
C TYR A 118 0.54 3.00 9.73
N ALA A 119 1.50 3.40 10.56
CA ALA A 119 1.24 4.39 11.61
C ALA A 119 0.80 5.72 11.01
N LEU A 120 1.51 6.19 9.97
CA LEU A 120 1.18 7.44 9.30
C LEU A 120 -0.18 7.39 8.60
N LEU A 121 -0.53 6.28 7.95
CA LEU A 121 -1.86 6.13 7.34
C LEU A 121 -2.98 6.21 8.40
N ARG A 122 -2.79 5.59 9.57
CA ARG A 122 -3.76 5.66 10.66
C ARG A 122 -3.88 7.07 11.26
N GLU A 123 -2.78 7.79 11.30
CA GLU A 123 -2.74 9.17 11.79
C GLU A 123 -3.40 10.14 10.83
N CYS A 124 -3.17 9.96 9.51
CA CYS A 124 -3.60 10.90 8.47
C CYS A 124 -5.00 10.63 7.92
N MET A 125 -5.54 9.42 8.09
CA MET A 125 -6.84 9.02 7.52
C MET A 125 -7.91 8.90 8.60
N SER A 126 -9.10 9.40 8.32
CA SER A 126 -10.31 9.05 9.07
C SER A 126 -10.62 7.55 8.93
N ALA A 127 -11.49 7.02 9.79
CA ALA A 127 -11.93 5.62 9.70
C ALA A 127 -12.62 5.32 8.36
N GLU A 128 -13.35 6.27 7.82
CA GLU A 128 -14.04 6.15 6.53
C GLU A 128 -13.04 6.13 5.37
N GLU A 129 -12.08 7.07 5.34
CA GLU A 129 -11.03 7.11 4.33
C GLU A 129 -10.15 5.87 4.37
N PHE A 130 -9.81 5.38 5.56
CA PHE A 130 -9.06 4.15 5.71
C PHE A 130 -9.87 2.94 5.21
N SER A 131 -11.18 2.92 5.43
CA SER A 131 -12.06 1.89 4.87
C SER A 131 -12.09 1.93 3.34
N LEU A 132 -12.17 3.12 2.73
CA LEU A 132 -12.08 3.29 1.27
C LEU A 132 -10.73 2.82 0.73
N TYR A 133 -9.64 3.22 1.39
CA TYR A 133 -8.28 2.78 1.04
C TYR A 133 -8.11 1.25 1.04
N LEU A 134 -8.75 0.55 1.99
CA LEU A 134 -8.73 -0.92 2.06
C LEU A 134 -9.60 -1.58 1.00
N ASN A 135 -10.54 -0.86 0.38
CA ASN A 135 -11.53 -1.42 -0.54
C ASN A 135 -11.24 -0.99 -2.00
N THR A 136 -12.08 -1.48 -2.92
CA THR A 136 -12.05 -1.11 -4.33
C THR A 136 -13.44 -0.61 -4.72
N PRO A 137 -13.58 0.56 -5.35
CA PRO A 137 -12.52 1.52 -5.70
C PRO A 137 -11.83 2.08 -4.45
N GLY A 138 -10.59 2.53 -4.59
CA GLY A 138 -9.81 3.12 -3.50
C GLY A 138 -10.29 4.51 -3.07
N LEU A 139 -9.52 5.15 -2.19
CA LEU A 139 -9.74 6.53 -1.80
C LEU A 139 -9.41 7.46 -2.99
N GLN A 140 -10.40 8.18 -3.49
CA GLN A 140 -10.19 9.14 -4.57
C GLN A 140 -9.39 10.35 -4.04
N LEU A 141 -8.20 10.56 -4.59
CA LEU A 141 -7.32 11.68 -4.24
C LEU A 141 -7.65 12.92 -5.07
N ALA A 142 -7.88 12.75 -6.38
CA ALA A 142 -8.15 13.84 -7.29
C ALA A 142 -8.99 13.39 -8.49
N LYS A 143 -9.70 14.37 -9.08
CA LYS A 143 -10.24 14.30 -10.44
C LYS A 143 -9.42 15.24 -11.30
N LEU A 144 -9.07 14.78 -12.47
CA LEU A 144 -8.28 15.53 -13.44
C LEU A 144 -9.06 15.66 -14.74
N GLU A 145 -9.00 16.82 -15.34
CA GLU A 145 -9.58 17.06 -16.64
C GLU A 145 -8.48 17.19 -17.68
N GLY A 146 -8.59 16.40 -18.72
CA GLY A 146 -7.71 16.46 -19.88
C GLY A 146 -7.98 17.69 -20.76
N LYS A 147 -7.12 17.91 -21.72
CA LYS A 147 -7.18 19.10 -22.60
C LYS A 147 -8.49 19.25 -23.38
N ASN A 148 -9.16 18.16 -23.69
CA ASN A 148 -10.40 18.16 -24.48
C ASN A 148 -11.61 17.76 -23.62
N GLY A 149 -11.51 17.86 -22.29
CA GLY A 149 -12.58 17.52 -21.36
C GLY A 149 -12.63 16.04 -20.93
N GLU A 150 -11.61 15.23 -21.29
CA GLU A 150 -11.51 13.85 -20.80
C GLU A 150 -11.39 13.85 -19.28
N GLN A 151 -12.08 12.91 -18.62
CA GLN A 151 -12.04 12.81 -17.17
C GLN A 151 -11.13 11.67 -16.73
N PHE A 152 -10.27 11.94 -15.75
CA PHE A 152 -9.38 10.97 -15.12
C PHE A 152 -9.50 11.06 -13.62
N THR A 153 -9.14 9.96 -12.94
CA THR A 153 -9.10 9.91 -11.47
C THR A 153 -7.73 9.42 -10.98
N LEU A 154 -7.31 9.99 -9.86
CA LEU A 154 -6.22 9.43 -9.05
C LEU A 154 -6.84 8.80 -7.81
N GLU A 155 -6.55 7.52 -7.59
CA GLU A 155 -7.06 6.75 -6.47
C GLU A 155 -5.92 6.15 -5.66
N LEU A 156 -5.98 6.30 -4.34
CA LEU A 156 -5.09 5.62 -3.41
C LEU A 156 -5.74 4.32 -2.93
N THR A 157 -5.04 3.23 -3.06
CA THR A 157 -5.55 1.91 -2.67
C THR A 157 -4.47 1.00 -2.12
N MET A 158 -4.89 0.02 -1.35
CA MET A 158 -4.06 -1.09 -0.92
C MET A 158 -4.16 -2.21 -1.96
N MET A 159 -3.31 -2.20 -2.98
CA MET A 159 -3.28 -3.23 -4.01
C MET A 159 -2.36 -4.40 -3.67
N ILE A 160 -2.73 -5.60 -4.21
CA ILE A 160 -2.01 -6.85 -3.96
C ILE A 160 -0.99 -7.16 -5.08
N SER A 161 -1.14 -6.59 -6.28
CA SER A 161 -0.39 -6.95 -7.50
C SER A 161 1.12 -6.81 -7.32
N MET A 162 1.57 -5.71 -6.74
CA MET A 162 2.98 -5.38 -6.53
C MET A 162 3.39 -5.43 -5.06
N ASP A 163 2.99 -6.48 -4.34
CA ASP A 163 3.18 -6.64 -2.89
C ASP A 163 4.66 -6.73 -2.42
N LYS A 164 5.60 -6.78 -3.32
CA LYS A 164 7.04 -6.71 -3.03
C LYS A 164 7.61 -5.31 -3.14
N GLU A 165 6.94 -4.45 -3.85
CA GLU A 165 7.39 -3.13 -4.26
C GLU A 165 6.83 -2.03 -3.36
N GLY A 166 5.80 -2.34 -2.56
CA GLY A 166 5.23 -1.40 -1.60
C GLY A 166 3.94 -1.90 -0.97
N ASP A 167 3.32 -1.03 -0.18
CA ASP A 167 2.11 -1.32 0.57
C ASP A 167 0.92 -0.47 0.13
N SER A 168 1.16 0.65 -0.53
CA SER A 168 0.14 1.50 -1.13
C SER A 168 0.37 1.68 -2.62
N THR A 169 -0.71 1.85 -3.37
CA THR A 169 -0.65 2.11 -4.80
C THR A 169 -1.55 3.30 -5.16
N ILE A 170 -1.00 4.24 -5.92
CA ILE A 170 -1.79 5.25 -6.61
C ILE A 170 -2.10 4.73 -8.00
N LEU A 171 -3.39 4.71 -8.33
CA LEU A 171 -3.91 4.34 -9.65
C LEU A 171 -4.33 5.58 -10.40
N PHE A 172 -3.90 5.71 -11.64
CA PHE A 172 -4.41 6.66 -12.59
C PHE A 172 -5.40 5.95 -13.52
N ARG A 173 -6.66 6.40 -13.53
CA ARG A 173 -7.75 5.77 -14.30
C ARG A 173 -8.40 6.75 -15.26
N ASN A 174 -8.92 6.22 -16.37
CA ASN A 174 -9.80 6.97 -17.27
C ASN A 174 -11.26 7.02 -16.73
N SER A 175 -12.13 7.68 -17.45
CA SER A 175 -13.57 7.81 -17.13
C SER A 175 -14.33 6.47 -17.02
N GLU A 176 -13.82 5.43 -17.68
CA GLU A 176 -14.38 4.07 -17.63
C GLU A 176 -13.85 3.25 -16.43
N GLY A 177 -12.99 3.86 -15.60
CA GLY A 177 -12.37 3.19 -14.47
C GLY A 177 -11.22 2.26 -14.84
N ILE A 178 -10.73 2.32 -16.09
CA ILE A 178 -9.61 1.50 -16.56
C ILE A 178 -8.29 2.07 -16.01
N PRO A 179 -7.46 1.27 -15.31
CA PRO A 179 -6.17 1.73 -14.83
C PRO A 179 -5.17 1.88 -15.97
N LEU A 180 -4.66 3.08 -16.16
CA LEU A 180 -3.70 3.43 -17.20
C LEU A 180 -2.26 3.46 -16.69
N ALA A 181 -2.06 3.75 -15.43
CA ALA A 181 -0.78 3.70 -14.75
C ALA A 181 -0.95 3.44 -13.26
N GLU A 182 0.06 2.85 -12.64
CA GLU A 182 0.10 2.63 -11.21
C GLU A 182 1.49 2.89 -10.63
N ILE A 183 1.53 3.53 -9.46
CA ILE A 183 2.74 3.78 -8.69
C ILE A 183 2.57 3.10 -7.34
N THR A 184 3.42 2.11 -7.05
CA THR A 184 3.43 1.42 -5.77
C THR A 184 4.57 1.94 -4.90
N PHE A 185 4.24 2.26 -3.65
CA PHE A 185 5.17 2.92 -2.74
C PHE A 185 4.95 2.49 -1.29
N THR A 186 5.93 2.84 -0.47
CA THR A 186 5.84 2.76 1.00
C THR A 186 6.33 4.08 1.58
N LEU A 187 5.54 4.63 2.51
CA LEU A 187 5.97 5.80 3.28
C LEU A 187 6.96 5.33 4.35
N CYS A 188 8.07 6.03 4.50
CA CYS A 188 9.08 5.68 5.49
C CYS A 188 9.81 6.93 5.96
N GLU A 189 10.56 6.79 7.03
CA GLU A 189 11.59 7.75 7.37
C GLU A 189 12.93 7.25 6.80
N TYR A 190 13.56 8.06 5.98
CA TYR A 190 14.86 7.77 5.41
C TYR A 190 15.81 8.94 5.65
N GLN A 191 16.92 8.68 6.34
CA GLN A 191 17.89 9.72 6.74
C GLN A 191 17.26 10.90 7.49
N GLY A 192 16.32 10.61 8.41
CA GLY A 192 15.61 11.63 9.21
C GLY A 192 14.57 12.44 8.43
N LYS A 193 14.22 12.03 7.22
CA LYS A 193 13.21 12.72 6.38
C LYS A 193 12.04 11.82 6.07
N ARG A 194 10.83 12.39 6.14
CA ARG A 194 9.63 11.72 5.62
C ARG A 194 9.81 11.49 4.12
N THR A 195 9.72 10.25 3.69
CA THR A 195 10.06 9.82 2.34
C THR A 195 8.98 8.90 1.79
N MET A 196 8.56 9.15 0.55
CA MET A 196 7.81 8.20 -0.24
C MET A 196 8.81 7.36 -1.04
N PHE A 197 8.98 6.11 -0.64
CA PHE A 197 9.85 5.17 -1.33
C PHE A 197 9.04 4.50 -2.45
N ILE A 198 9.29 4.89 -3.70
CA ILE A 198 8.63 4.29 -4.88
C ILE A 198 9.40 3.01 -5.22
N GLY A 199 8.75 1.87 -5.02
CA GLY A 199 9.31 0.56 -5.34
C GLY A 199 8.85 0.02 -6.68
N GLY A 200 7.70 0.49 -7.20
CA GLY A 200 7.15 0.05 -8.47
C GLY A 200 6.47 1.15 -9.26
N LEU A 201 6.68 1.12 -10.55
CA LEU A 201 5.99 1.95 -11.53
C LEU A 201 5.58 1.07 -12.70
N GLN A 202 4.29 1.01 -12.99
CA GLN A 202 3.75 0.20 -14.06
C GLN A 202 2.78 1.01 -14.91
N GLY A 203 2.93 0.90 -16.21
CA GLY A 203 1.94 1.41 -17.18
C GLY A 203 0.71 0.52 -17.28
N ALA A 204 -0.19 0.86 -18.20
CA ALA A 204 -1.38 0.07 -18.45
C ALA A 204 -1.03 -1.39 -18.78
N LYS A 205 -1.91 -2.30 -18.38
CA LYS A 205 -1.76 -3.72 -18.73
C LYS A 205 -1.80 -3.92 -20.23
N TRP A 206 -1.16 -4.98 -20.72
CA TRP A 206 -1.08 -5.32 -22.14
C TRP A 206 -2.44 -5.49 -22.83
N GLU A 207 -3.48 -5.81 -22.07
CA GLU A 207 -4.88 -5.95 -22.53
C GLU A 207 -5.51 -4.58 -22.92
N ILE A 208 -4.95 -3.47 -22.40
CA ILE A 208 -5.46 -2.13 -22.67
C ILE A 208 -4.99 -1.68 -24.05
N PRO A 209 -5.91 -1.25 -24.93
CA PRO A 209 -5.56 -0.77 -26.26
C PRO A 209 -4.53 0.36 -26.18
N HIS A 210 -3.49 0.28 -27.02
CA HIS A 210 -2.43 1.30 -27.04
C HIS A 210 -2.97 2.72 -27.31
N GLN A 211 -4.08 2.81 -28.05
CA GLN A 211 -4.75 4.07 -28.34
C GLN A 211 -5.23 4.78 -27.06
N GLU A 212 -5.75 4.04 -26.08
CA GLU A 212 -6.18 4.59 -24.78
C GLU A 212 -5.02 5.25 -24.04
N ILE A 213 -3.86 4.59 -24.05
CA ILE A 213 -2.64 5.12 -23.41
C ILE A 213 -2.16 6.38 -24.13
N GLN A 214 -2.19 6.37 -25.47
CA GLN A 214 -1.82 7.54 -26.27
C GLN A 214 -2.76 8.72 -26.04
N ASN A 215 -4.07 8.46 -26.00
CA ASN A 215 -5.08 9.48 -25.74
C ASN A 215 -4.85 10.13 -24.38
N ALA A 216 -4.70 9.32 -23.34
CA ALA A 216 -4.43 9.80 -21.98
C ALA A 216 -3.11 10.59 -21.89
N THR A 217 -2.05 10.13 -22.58
CA THR A 217 -0.76 10.83 -22.61
C THR A 217 -0.87 12.21 -23.28
N LYS A 218 -1.67 12.31 -24.35
CA LYS A 218 -1.93 13.58 -25.04
C LYS A 218 -2.84 14.51 -24.23
N ALA A 219 -3.84 13.94 -23.56
CA ALA A 219 -4.79 14.68 -22.75
C ALA A 219 -4.13 15.26 -21.48
N CYS A 220 -3.21 14.53 -20.87
CA CYS A 220 -2.52 14.89 -19.62
C CYS A 220 -1.00 14.96 -19.82
N PRO A 221 -0.45 15.94 -20.56
CA PRO A 221 0.98 16.03 -20.82
C PRO A 221 1.76 16.26 -19.52
N GLY A 222 2.81 15.46 -19.32
CA GLY A 222 3.68 15.51 -18.15
C GLY A 222 3.24 14.67 -16.96
N LEU A 223 2.07 13.99 -17.01
CA LEU A 223 1.62 13.06 -15.98
C LEU A 223 2.09 11.61 -16.22
N PHE A 224 2.45 11.28 -17.44
CA PHE A 224 2.98 9.96 -17.75
C PHE A 224 4.49 9.96 -17.69
N PRO A 225 5.10 8.93 -17.08
CA PRO A 225 6.54 8.75 -17.21
C PRO A 225 6.88 8.59 -18.69
N THR A 226 7.74 9.44 -19.17
CA THR A 226 8.36 9.25 -20.50
C THR A 226 9.17 7.96 -20.45
N ARG A 227 8.99 7.12 -21.45
CA ARG A 227 9.82 5.94 -21.69
C ARG A 227 11.24 6.34 -21.99
#